data_1d3457a564e950d817e6513d9711d1c5
#
_entry.id   1d3457a564e950d817e6513d9711d1c5
#
_cell.length_a   1.000
_cell.length_b   1.000
_cell.length_c   1.000
_cell.angle_alpha   90.00
_cell.angle_beta   90.00
_cell.angle_gamma   90.00
#
_symmetry.space_group_name_H-M   'P 1'
#
loop_
_entity.id
_entity.type
_entity.pdbx_description
1 polymer ?
#
loop_
_entity_poly.entity_id
_entity_poly.type
_entity_poly.pdbx_seq_one_letter_code
_entity_poly.pdbx_strand_id
1 'polypeptide(L)'
;MSVSSSNAADVRVQSRTTHTAFVIALSVALLGTLLPIETAQAQAKMALAVVDTSGPTQLIETSANAMVAEIEARRAELRKDPTKLDALVERILLPNFDVDHAARLVLGKHWRTATPQQRQRFIDAFYGSLMSNYGDALLEFTGDRIKVLPTPVAPDATSAVVRTEVKRSNGQKIPVNYSLRKTEAGWKAWDVVIEGISYVKSFREDFGAEIDAKGLDAVIQRLETQSRRGTGSGGSAKGAASRS
;
A
#
# COMPACT_ATOMS: atom_id res chain seq x y z
N MET A 1 -60.25 35.79 -22.83
CA MET A 1 -60.08 37.07 -22.15
C MET A 1 -58.62 37.32 -22.09
N SER A 2 -58.22 38.07 -22.99
CA SER A 2 -57.76 39.49 -22.91
C SER A 2 -56.31 39.53 -22.53
N VAL A 3 -55.49 39.78 -23.43
CA VAL A 3 -54.99 41.00 -24.10
C VAL A 3 -53.69 41.48 -23.42
N SER A 4 -52.66 41.46 -24.15
CA SER A 4 -52.05 42.54 -24.97
C SER A 4 -50.90 43.17 -24.22
N SER A 5 -49.79 43.45 -24.72
CA SER A 5 -49.24 44.15 -25.86
C SER A 5 -47.90 44.70 -25.38
N SER A 6 -46.83 44.45 -26.12
CA SER A 6 -46.26 45.30 -27.17
C SER A 6 -45.53 46.53 -26.68
N ASN A 7 -44.26 46.75 -26.98
CA ASN A 7 -43.66 47.54 -28.05
C ASN A 7 -42.19 47.79 -27.67
N ALA A 8 -41.18 47.44 -28.37
CA ALA A 8 -40.70 47.89 -29.67
C ALA A 8 -40.19 49.34 -29.74
N ALA A 9 -39.05 49.42 -30.35
CA ALA A 9 -38.44 50.52 -31.06
C ALA A 9 -37.50 51.44 -30.24
N ASP A 10 -36.43 51.93 -30.67
CA ASP A 10 -35.76 52.01 -32.00
C ASP A 10 -34.47 52.84 -31.82
N VAL A 11 -33.41 52.38 -32.50
CA VAL A 11 -32.55 53.12 -33.43
C VAL A 11 -31.87 54.46 -33.01
N ARG A 12 -30.56 54.46 -33.15
CA ARG A 12 -29.65 55.27 -34.01
C ARG A 12 -28.30 55.56 -33.28
N VAL A 13 -27.24 54.95 -33.79
CA VAL A 13 -26.27 55.42 -34.80
C VAL A 13 -25.89 56.91 -34.73
N GLN A 14 -24.63 57.15 -34.44
CA GLN A 14 -23.66 57.92 -35.21
C GLN A 14 -22.39 58.21 -34.35
N SER A 15 -21.33 57.60 -34.73
CA SER A 15 -20.11 58.11 -35.35
C SER A 15 -19.70 59.54 -35.02
N ARG A 16 -18.48 59.71 -34.54
CA ARG A 16 -17.40 60.52 -35.13
C ARG A 16 -16.17 60.58 -34.24
N THR A 17 -15.14 59.95 -34.80
CA THR A 17 -13.74 60.41 -34.85
C THR A 17 -13.42 61.76 -34.18
N THR A 18 -12.38 61.80 -33.37
CA THR A 18 -11.18 62.61 -33.63
C THR A 18 -10.02 62.21 -32.71
N HIS A 19 -8.87 62.21 -33.36
CA HIS A 19 -7.52 62.04 -32.77
C HIS A 19 -7.22 63.05 -31.70
N THR A 20 -6.42 62.67 -30.72
CA THR A 20 -5.19 63.42 -30.44
C THR A 20 -4.28 62.56 -29.58
N ALA A 21 -3.07 62.39 -30.08
CA ALA A 21 -1.93 61.76 -29.42
C ALA A 21 -1.48 62.63 -28.25
N PHE A 22 -0.83 62.06 -27.25
CA PHE A 22 0.52 62.40 -26.85
C PHE A 22 0.85 61.93 -25.41
N VAL A 23 1.97 61.18 -25.36
CA VAL A 23 3.05 61.25 -24.39
C VAL A 23 2.95 60.44 -23.09
N ILE A 24 3.65 59.32 -23.09
CA ILE A 24 4.71 58.85 -22.19
C ILE A 24 4.49 59.05 -20.68
N ALA A 25 4.37 57.93 -19.99
CA ALA A 25 5.09 57.72 -18.74
C ALA A 25 5.42 56.24 -18.57
N LEU A 26 6.66 55.90 -18.78
CA LEU A 26 7.33 54.64 -18.45
C LEU A 26 7.35 54.50 -16.94
N SER A 27 6.45 53.70 -16.39
CA SER A 27 6.53 53.22 -15.00
C SER A 27 6.67 51.71 -15.04
N VAL A 28 7.92 51.26 -15.01
CA VAL A 28 8.30 49.89 -14.75
C VAL A 28 7.93 49.58 -13.30
N ALA A 29 6.73 49.06 -13.11
CA ALA A 29 6.38 48.42 -11.85
C ALA A 29 6.94 47.01 -11.92
N LEU A 30 8.09 46.83 -11.27
CA LEU A 30 8.70 45.55 -10.96
C LEU A 30 7.80 44.86 -9.94
N LEU A 31 6.68 44.24 -10.42
CA LEU A 31 5.96 43.28 -9.59
C LEU A 31 6.78 41.97 -9.61
N GLY A 32 7.67 41.88 -8.63
CA GLY A 32 8.27 40.61 -8.26
C GLY A 32 7.16 39.66 -7.87
N THR A 33 6.88 38.70 -8.75
CA THR A 33 6.07 37.53 -8.41
C THR A 33 6.88 36.71 -7.42
N LEU A 34 6.67 36.94 -6.15
CA LEU A 34 6.99 35.99 -5.09
C LEU A 34 6.13 34.74 -5.34
N LEU A 35 6.62 33.82 -6.15
CA LEU A 35 6.08 32.48 -6.20
C LEU A 35 6.28 31.85 -4.81
N PRO A 36 5.23 31.30 -4.20
CA PRO A 36 5.37 30.69 -2.90
C PRO A 36 6.32 29.49 -3.00
N ILE A 37 7.44 29.57 -2.30
CA ILE A 37 8.45 28.50 -2.18
C ILE A 37 7.85 27.23 -1.52
N GLU A 38 6.68 27.34 -0.92
CA GLU A 38 5.97 26.24 -0.26
C GLU A 38 5.53 25.11 -1.21
N THR A 39 5.27 25.41 -2.49
CA THR A 39 4.86 24.36 -3.45
C THR A 39 6.00 23.42 -3.85
N ALA A 40 7.24 23.89 -3.83
CA ALA A 40 8.41 23.07 -4.16
C ALA A 40 8.76 22.07 -3.05
N GLN A 41 8.53 22.44 -1.78
CA GLN A 41 8.75 21.55 -0.64
C GLN A 41 7.67 20.46 -0.51
N ALA A 42 6.43 20.75 -0.91
CA ALA A 42 5.36 19.75 -0.96
C ALA A 42 5.61 18.71 -2.08
N GLN A 43 6.15 19.12 -3.21
CA GLN A 43 6.52 18.22 -4.30
C GLN A 43 7.77 17.39 -4.01
N ALA A 44 8.74 17.94 -3.28
CA ALA A 44 9.91 17.16 -2.83
C ALA A 44 9.55 16.08 -1.80
N LYS A 45 8.48 16.25 -1.04
CA LYS A 45 7.99 15.29 -0.05
C LYS A 45 7.19 14.13 -0.67
N MET A 46 6.80 14.25 -1.94
CA MET A 46 6.18 13.19 -2.74
C MET A 46 7.17 12.39 -3.60
N ALA A 47 8.47 12.62 -3.46
CA ALA A 47 9.45 11.70 -3.99
C ALA A 47 9.28 10.37 -3.24
N LEU A 48 8.67 9.40 -3.91
CA LEU A 48 8.52 8.02 -3.45
C LEU A 48 9.82 7.59 -2.81
N ALA A 49 9.79 7.24 -1.53
CA ALA A 49 10.93 6.62 -0.90
C ALA A 49 11.28 5.38 -1.71
N VAL A 50 12.38 5.45 -2.46
CA VAL A 50 12.84 4.35 -3.30
C VAL A 50 13.25 3.22 -2.37
N VAL A 51 12.61 2.07 -2.51
CA VAL A 51 13.00 0.88 -1.74
C VAL A 51 14.35 0.39 -2.25
N ASP A 52 15.32 0.30 -1.37
CA ASP A 52 16.66 -0.18 -1.68
C ASP A 52 16.68 -1.72 -1.65
N THR A 53 16.81 -2.31 -2.83
CA THR A 53 16.84 -3.77 -3.03
C THR A 53 18.28 -4.33 -3.12
N SER A 54 19.31 -3.53 -2.82
CA SER A 54 20.72 -3.93 -2.92
C SER A 54 21.10 -5.05 -1.94
N GLY A 55 20.42 -5.13 -0.81
CA GLY A 55 20.61 -6.17 0.19
C GLY A 55 19.34 -6.50 0.95
N PRO A 56 19.30 -7.66 1.65
CA PRO A 56 18.08 -8.09 2.34
C PRO A 56 17.74 -7.18 3.53
N THR A 57 18.73 -6.66 4.25
CA THR A 57 18.51 -5.72 5.36
C THR A 57 17.99 -4.39 4.86
N GLN A 58 18.62 -3.84 3.81
CA GLN A 58 18.19 -2.59 3.17
C GLN A 58 16.78 -2.68 2.63
N LEU A 59 16.43 -3.82 2.00
CA LEU A 59 15.08 -4.06 1.52
C LEU A 59 14.03 -3.94 2.63
N ILE A 60 14.23 -4.62 3.75
CA ILE A 60 13.27 -4.58 4.87
C ILE A 60 13.24 -3.20 5.51
N GLU A 61 14.39 -2.59 5.75
CA GLU A 61 14.47 -1.28 6.39
C GLU A 61 13.79 -0.19 5.54
N THR A 62 14.14 -0.10 4.26
CA THR A 62 13.60 0.94 3.38
C THR A 62 12.11 0.72 3.04
N SER A 63 11.68 -0.54 2.89
CA SER A 63 10.25 -0.86 2.73
C SER A 63 9.44 -0.48 3.97
N ALA A 64 9.93 -0.79 5.16
CA ALA A 64 9.27 -0.44 6.42
C ALA A 64 9.21 1.08 6.60
N ASN A 65 10.32 1.79 6.36
CA ASN A 65 10.37 3.25 6.47
C ASN A 65 9.44 3.94 5.46
N ALA A 66 9.42 3.46 4.20
CA ALA A 66 8.52 3.99 3.18
C ALA A 66 7.05 3.80 3.56
N MET A 67 6.70 2.61 4.07
CA MET A 67 5.33 2.30 4.49
C MET A 67 4.90 3.16 5.69
N VAL A 68 5.76 3.27 6.70
CA VAL A 68 5.50 4.09 7.90
C VAL A 68 5.32 5.56 7.53
N ALA A 69 6.19 6.12 6.69
CA ALA A 69 6.11 7.53 6.26
C ALA A 69 4.76 7.84 5.59
N GLU A 70 4.30 6.96 4.70
CA GLU A 70 3.00 7.10 4.03
C GLU A 70 1.83 6.96 5.01
N ILE A 71 1.90 5.99 5.92
CA ILE A 71 0.86 5.81 6.94
C ILE A 71 0.79 7.03 7.87
N GLU A 72 1.91 7.54 8.35
CA GLU A 72 1.94 8.71 9.23
C GLU A 72 1.38 9.96 8.54
N ALA A 73 1.72 10.17 7.27
CA ALA A 73 1.24 11.31 6.50
C ALA A 73 -0.26 11.25 6.20
N ARG A 74 -0.84 10.04 6.06
CA ARG A 74 -2.19 9.85 5.53
C ARG A 74 -3.09 8.97 6.41
N ARG A 75 -2.74 8.72 7.65
CA ARG A 75 -3.42 7.78 8.56
C ARG A 75 -4.95 7.96 8.62
N ALA A 76 -5.42 9.20 8.73
CA ALA A 76 -6.86 9.49 8.79
C ALA A 76 -7.60 9.16 7.49
N GLU A 77 -6.94 9.36 6.35
CA GLU A 77 -7.44 9.03 5.03
C GLU A 77 -7.49 7.51 4.83
N LEU A 78 -6.39 6.81 5.17
CA LEU A 78 -6.27 5.35 5.04
C LEU A 78 -7.26 4.60 5.94
N ARG A 79 -7.57 5.14 7.13
CA ARG A 79 -8.63 4.57 8.00
C ARG A 79 -10.04 4.73 7.44
N LYS A 80 -10.29 5.78 6.67
CA LYS A 80 -11.61 6.01 6.06
C LYS A 80 -11.83 5.21 4.80
N ASP A 81 -10.76 4.86 4.11
CA ASP A 81 -10.80 4.20 2.81
C ASP A 81 -9.75 3.07 2.75
N PRO A 82 -10.14 1.84 3.11
CA PRO A 82 -9.24 0.69 3.08
C PRO A 82 -8.61 0.42 1.71
N THR A 83 -9.29 0.79 0.61
CA THR A 83 -8.74 0.57 -0.74
C THR A 83 -7.46 1.36 -0.99
N LYS A 84 -7.28 2.49 -0.31
CA LYS A 84 -6.05 3.28 -0.35
C LYS A 84 -4.90 2.63 0.39
N LEU A 85 -5.21 1.90 1.48
CA LEU A 85 -4.21 1.10 2.17
C LEU A 85 -3.78 -0.10 1.31
N ASP A 86 -4.73 -0.78 0.66
CA ASP A 86 -4.44 -1.86 -0.27
C ASP A 86 -3.51 -1.37 -1.39
N ALA A 87 -3.85 -0.25 -2.04
CA ALA A 87 -3.00 0.36 -3.07
C ALA A 87 -1.60 0.76 -2.56
N LEU A 88 -1.49 1.16 -1.29
CA LEU A 88 -0.21 1.46 -0.67
C LEU A 88 0.65 0.20 -0.48
N VAL A 89 0.05 -0.88 0.00
CA VAL A 89 0.72 -2.18 0.17
C VAL A 89 1.13 -2.76 -1.18
N GLU A 90 0.25 -2.71 -2.19
CA GLU A 90 0.54 -3.15 -3.56
C GLU A 90 1.72 -2.38 -4.18
N ARG A 91 1.86 -1.13 -3.86
CA ARG A 91 2.92 -0.28 -4.39
C ARG A 91 4.25 -0.46 -3.68
N ILE A 92 4.26 -0.62 -2.35
CA ILE A 92 5.49 -0.59 -1.54
C ILE A 92 5.94 -1.98 -1.11
N LEU A 93 5.02 -2.83 -0.62
CA LEU A 93 5.39 -4.11 -0.03
C LEU A 93 5.33 -5.26 -1.02
N LEU A 94 4.28 -5.32 -1.82
CA LEU A 94 4.02 -6.47 -2.72
C LEU A 94 5.12 -6.70 -3.76
N PRO A 95 5.75 -5.66 -4.39
CA PRO A 95 6.85 -5.87 -5.33
C PRO A 95 8.09 -6.49 -4.68
N ASN A 96 8.21 -6.36 -3.37
CA ASN A 96 9.33 -6.84 -2.55
C ASN A 96 9.04 -8.16 -1.84
N PHE A 97 7.86 -8.74 -2.10
CA PHE A 97 7.45 -10.04 -1.57
C PHE A 97 7.32 -11.07 -2.68
N ASP A 98 7.82 -12.28 -2.46
CA ASP A 98 7.74 -13.39 -3.41
C ASP A 98 6.45 -14.18 -3.19
N VAL A 99 5.34 -13.62 -3.69
CA VAL A 99 3.99 -14.14 -3.48
C VAL A 99 3.84 -15.54 -4.04
N ASP A 100 4.39 -15.79 -5.24
CA ASP A 100 4.34 -17.11 -5.89
C ASP A 100 5.06 -18.17 -5.08
N HIS A 101 6.25 -17.85 -4.57
CA HIS A 101 7.02 -18.76 -3.73
C HIS A 101 6.29 -19.04 -2.42
N ALA A 102 5.79 -18.02 -1.75
CA ALA A 102 5.01 -18.17 -0.51
C ALA A 102 3.75 -19.02 -0.74
N ALA A 103 2.96 -18.72 -1.77
CA ALA A 103 1.76 -19.49 -2.12
C ALA A 103 2.05 -20.96 -2.45
N ARG A 104 3.16 -21.23 -3.17
CA ARG A 104 3.63 -22.60 -3.43
C ARG A 104 3.92 -23.34 -2.14
N LEU A 105 4.57 -22.69 -1.17
CA LEU A 105 4.88 -23.28 0.12
C LEU A 105 3.62 -23.52 0.96
N VAL A 106 2.70 -22.57 0.95
CA VAL A 106 1.40 -22.66 1.64
C VAL A 106 0.56 -23.80 1.07
N LEU A 107 0.41 -23.93 -0.24
CA LEU A 107 -0.35 -25.02 -0.86
C LEU A 107 0.37 -26.38 -0.75
N GLY A 108 1.69 -26.38 -0.58
CA GLY A 108 2.48 -27.59 -0.37
C GLY A 108 2.24 -28.69 -1.41
N LYS A 109 1.73 -29.87 -1.00
CA LYS A 109 1.42 -30.98 -1.89
C LYS A 109 0.37 -30.63 -2.95
N HIS A 110 -0.59 -29.77 -2.60
CA HIS A 110 -1.69 -29.36 -3.47
C HIS A 110 -1.26 -28.45 -4.62
N TRP A 111 -0.12 -27.77 -4.49
CA TRP A 111 0.42 -26.96 -5.59
C TRP A 111 0.65 -27.77 -6.86
N ARG A 112 1.10 -29.02 -6.74
CA ARG A 112 1.40 -29.84 -7.92
C ARG A 112 0.16 -30.27 -8.69
N THR A 113 -0.94 -30.50 -8.00
CA THR A 113 -2.22 -30.93 -8.59
C THR A 113 -3.10 -29.76 -9.01
N ALA A 114 -2.85 -28.55 -8.49
CA ALA A 114 -3.57 -27.34 -8.84
C ALA A 114 -3.29 -26.92 -10.29
N THR A 115 -4.34 -26.53 -11.01
CA THR A 115 -4.22 -25.93 -12.33
C THR A 115 -3.57 -24.54 -12.25
N PRO A 116 -2.99 -24.00 -13.33
CA PRO A 116 -2.48 -22.62 -13.33
C PRO A 116 -3.54 -21.59 -12.92
N GLN A 117 -4.78 -21.77 -13.35
CA GLN A 117 -5.90 -20.90 -12.98
C GLN A 117 -6.22 -20.98 -11.48
N GLN A 118 -6.23 -22.17 -10.89
CA GLN A 118 -6.45 -22.35 -9.44
C GLN A 118 -5.31 -21.72 -8.62
N ARG A 119 -4.07 -21.86 -9.07
CA ARG A 119 -2.91 -21.22 -8.42
C ARG A 119 -3.06 -19.70 -8.39
N GLN A 120 -3.38 -19.09 -9.53
CA GLN A 120 -3.56 -17.63 -9.60
C GLN A 120 -4.73 -17.19 -8.72
N ARG A 121 -5.91 -17.82 -8.83
CA ARG A 121 -7.06 -17.50 -7.97
C ARG A 121 -6.74 -17.66 -6.49
N PHE A 122 -5.97 -18.67 -6.12
CA PHE A 122 -5.54 -18.86 -4.73
C PHE A 122 -4.64 -17.69 -4.28
N ILE A 123 -3.66 -17.30 -5.09
CA ILE A 123 -2.75 -16.18 -4.78
C ILE A 123 -3.55 -14.90 -4.52
N ASP A 124 -4.43 -14.54 -5.45
CA ASP A 124 -5.22 -13.31 -5.38
C ASP A 124 -6.17 -13.32 -4.17
N ALA A 125 -6.86 -14.44 -3.95
CA ALA A 125 -7.80 -14.60 -2.84
C ALA A 125 -7.09 -14.65 -1.47
N PHE A 126 -5.92 -15.28 -1.41
CA PHE A 126 -5.10 -15.34 -0.19
C PHE A 126 -4.56 -13.97 0.18
N TYR A 127 -3.99 -13.23 -0.78
CA TYR A 127 -3.55 -11.86 -0.57
C TYR A 127 -4.71 -10.96 -0.09
N GLY A 128 -5.84 -10.96 -0.79
CA GLY A 128 -7.00 -10.19 -0.38
C GLY A 128 -7.53 -10.57 1.01
N SER A 129 -7.49 -11.85 1.36
CA SER A 129 -7.84 -12.33 2.70
C SER A 129 -6.85 -11.81 3.77
N LEU A 130 -5.56 -11.78 3.49
CA LEU A 130 -4.56 -11.20 4.40
C LEU A 130 -4.82 -9.71 4.63
N MET A 131 -5.07 -8.94 3.57
CA MET A 131 -5.38 -7.51 3.67
C MET A 131 -6.64 -7.27 4.49
N SER A 132 -7.71 -8.04 4.22
CA SER A 132 -8.96 -7.98 4.99
C SER A 132 -8.80 -8.26 6.49
N ASN A 133 -7.92 -9.20 6.85
CA ASN A 133 -7.74 -9.61 8.24
C ASN A 133 -6.70 -8.79 9.00
N TYR A 134 -5.68 -8.28 8.33
CA TYR A 134 -4.51 -7.67 8.97
C TYR A 134 -4.21 -6.25 8.50
N GLY A 135 -4.92 -5.73 7.49
CA GLY A 135 -4.70 -4.39 6.95
C GLY A 135 -4.76 -3.31 8.03
N ASP A 136 -5.77 -3.34 8.89
CA ASP A 136 -5.93 -2.38 9.98
C ASP A 136 -4.73 -2.37 10.95
N ALA A 137 -4.11 -3.52 11.18
CA ALA A 137 -2.94 -3.62 12.04
C ALA A 137 -1.73 -2.84 11.47
N LEU A 138 -1.63 -2.69 10.14
CA LEU A 138 -0.59 -1.87 9.52
C LEU A 138 -0.73 -0.40 9.89
N LEU A 139 -1.95 0.09 10.10
CA LEU A 139 -2.21 1.48 10.45
C LEU A 139 -1.75 1.83 11.88
N GLU A 140 -1.42 0.85 12.70
CA GLU A 140 -0.90 1.07 14.05
C GLU A 140 0.63 1.24 14.08
N PHE A 141 1.33 1.00 12.95
CA PHE A 141 2.77 1.17 12.91
C PHE A 141 3.17 2.65 12.85
N THR A 142 4.27 2.97 13.56
CA THR A 142 4.95 4.26 13.59
C THR A 142 6.46 4.03 13.53
N GLY A 143 7.24 5.03 13.11
CA GLY A 143 8.68 4.89 12.88
C GLY A 143 9.48 4.53 14.13
N ASP A 144 9.01 4.90 15.31
CA ASP A 144 9.64 4.56 16.58
C ASP A 144 9.38 3.11 17.04
N ARG A 145 8.51 2.39 16.33
CA ARG A 145 8.08 1.02 16.71
C ARG A 145 8.82 -0.10 16.00
N ILE A 146 9.51 0.18 14.89
CA ILE A 146 10.21 -0.84 14.12
C ILE A 146 11.71 -0.59 14.20
N LYS A 147 12.46 -1.60 14.70
CA LYS A 147 13.92 -1.58 14.74
C LYS A 147 14.46 -2.76 13.95
N VAL A 148 15.18 -2.49 12.90
CA VAL A 148 15.93 -3.52 12.15
C VAL A 148 17.22 -3.82 12.90
N LEU A 149 17.49 -5.10 13.15
CA LEU A 149 18.67 -5.57 13.86
C LEU A 149 19.79 -5.92 12.88
N PRO A 150 21.06 -5.70 13.24
CA PRO A 150 22.17 -6.10 12.40
C PRO A 150 22.06 -7.58 12.01
N THR A 151 22.12 -7.83 10.70
CA THR A 151 22.05 -9.17 10.14
C THR A 151 23.19 -9.34 9.14
N PRO A 152 24.32 -9.92 9.55
CA PRO A 152 25.40 -10.24 8.63
C PRO A 152 24.90 -11.23 7.56
N VAL A 153 25.12 -10.91 6.30
CA VAL A 153 24.78 -11.74 5.15
C VAL A 153 26.03 -11.95 4.31
N ALA A 154 26.35 -13.19 4.03
CA ALA A 154 27.50 -13.51 3.16
C ALA A 154 27.28 -12.93 1.74
N PRO A 155 28.34 -12.48 1.04
CA PRO A 155 28.21 -11.86 -0.30
C PRO A 155 27.56 -12.77 -1.35
N ASP A 156 27.74 -14.08 -1.22
CA ASP A 156 27.24 -15.12 -2.11
C ASP A 156 25.91 -15.76 -1.62
N ALA A 157 25.37 -15.27 -0.51
CA ALA A 157 24.14 -15.82 0.05
C ALA A 157 22.97 -15.68 -0.93
N THR A 158 22.20 -16.77 -1.06
CA THR A 158 20.95 -16.83 -1.84
C THR A 158 19.72 -16.77 -0.96
N SER A 159 19.89 -16.85 0.35
CA SER A 159 18.84 -16.72 1.37
C SER A 159 19.34 -15.93 2.57
N ALA A 160 18.44 -15.24 3.24
CA ALA A 160 18.74 -14.47 4.45
C ALA A 160 17.53 -14.45 5.39
N VAL A 161 17.81 -14.22 6.69
CA VAL A 161 16.76 -13.92 7.67
C VAL A 161 17.07 -12.55 8.26
N VAL A 162 16.27 -11.55 7.92
CA VAL A 162 16.37 -10.22 8.52
C VAL A 162 15.55 -10.19 9.79
N ARG A 163 16.19 -9.80 10.89
CA ARG A 163 15.56 -9.74 12.23
C ARG A 163 15.14 -8.32 12.52
N THR A 164 13.93 -8.17 13.04
CA THR A 164 13.43 -6.89 13.54
C THR A 164 12.79 -7.04 14.92
N GLU A 165 12.72 -5.95 15.65
CA GLU A 165 11.89 -5.82 16.85
C GLU A 165 10.77 -4.82 16.55
N VAL A 166 9.54 -5.21 16.86
CA VAL A 166 8.37 -4.34 16.76
C VAL A 166 7.85 -4.04 18.16
N LYS A 167 7.76 -2.77 18.52
CA LYS A 167 7.24 -2.29 19.79
C LYS A 167 5.72 -2.14 19.70
N ARG A 168 4.97 -2.87 20.51
CA ARG A 168 3.52 -2.74 20.64
C ARG A 168 3.14 -1.46 21.39
N SER A 169 1.87 -1.05 21.30
CA SER A 169 1.35 0.13 22.02
C SER A 169 1.52 0.07 23.53
N ASN A 170 1.55 -1.15 24.11
CA ASN A 170 1.81 -1.38 25.53
C ASN A 170 3.30 -1.35 25.90
N GLY A 171 4.20 -1.05 24.94
CA GLY A 171 5.65 -1.00 25.15
C GLY A 171 6.37 -2.35 25.01
N GLN A 172 5.66 -3.47 24.91
CA GLN A 172 6.25 -4.78 24.70
C GLN A 172 6.93 -4.83 23.31
N LYS A 173 8.15 -5.35 23.28
CA LYS A 173 8.88 -5.63 22.04
C LYS A 173 8.66 -7.07 21.64
N ILE A 174 8.28 -7.29 20.41
CA ILE A 174 8.13 -8.63 19.84
C ILE A 174 9.12 -8.80 18.68
N PRO A 175 9.77 -9.98 18.57
CA PRO A 175 10.63 -10.29 17.45
C PRO A 175 9.75 -10.56 16.21
N VAL A 176 10.08 -9.88 15.11
CA VAL A 176 9.50 -10.13 13.79
C VAL A 176 10.66 -10.37 12.83
N ASN A 177 10.75 -11.57 12.29
CA ASN A 177 11.81 -11.95 11.36
C ASN A 177 11.22 -12.14 9.96
N TYR A 178 11.98 -11.74 8.97
CA TYR A 178 11.62 -11.91 7.57
C TYR A 178 12.55 -12.92 6.94
N SER A 179 12.00 -13.97 6.31
CA SER A 179 12.77 -14.91 5.49
C SER A 179 12.82 -14.38 4.06
N LEU A 180 14.03 -14.19 3.53
CA LEU A 180 14.24 -13.67 2.20
C LEU A 180 15.00 -14.68 1.33
N ARG A 181 14.81 -14.54 0.02
CA ARG A 181 15.59 -15.23 -0.99
C ARG A 181 16.05 -14.26 -2.09
N LYS A 182 17.18 -14.56 -2.70
CA LYS A 182 17.67 -13.84 -3.86
C LYS A 182 16.99 -14.39 -5.11
N THR A 183 16.38 -13.52 -5.90
CA THR A 183 15.77 -13.81 -7.20
C THR A 183 16.50 -13.08 -8.32
N GLU A 184 16.14 -13.30 -9.56
CA GLU A 184 16.67 -12.51 -10.70
C GLU A 184 16.34 -11.02 -10.57
N ALA A 185 15.21 -10.70 -9.94
CA ALA A 185 14.78 -9.33 -9.67
C ALA A 185 15.33 -8.74 -8.34
N GLY A 186 16.32 -9.39 -7.71
CA GLY A 186 16.87 -8.98 -6.43
C GLY A 186 16.35 -9.78 -5.24
N TRP A 187 16.56 -9.24 -4.04
CA TRP A 187 16.06 -9.87 -2.82
C TRP A 187 14.54 -9.70 -2.70
N LYS A 188 13.85 -10.77 -2.25
CA LYS A 188 12.42 -10.76 -1.94
C LYS A 188 12.12 -11.51 -0.65
N ALA A 189 11.25 -10.96 0.18
CA ALA A 189 10.72 -11.66 1.34
C ALA A 189 9.69 -12.71 0.89
N TRP A 190 9.58 -13.82 1.60
CA TRP A 190 8.59 -14.87 1.30
C TRP A 190 7.91 -15.42 2.55
N ASP A 191 8.43 -15.14 3.76
CA ASP A 191 7.80 -15.51 5.02
C ASP A 191 8.02 -14.44 6.08
N VAL A 192 7.06 -14.32 6.97
CA VAL A 192 7.14 -13.49 8.18
C VAL A 192 7.01 -14.42 9.38
N VAL A 193 7.97 -14.32 10.30
CA VAL A 193 8.01 -15.12 11.53
C VAL A 193 7.82 -14.20 12.71
N ILE A 194 6.69 -14.27 13.38
CA ILE A 194 6.34 -13.42 14.54
C ILE A 194 6.39 -14.28 15.80
N GLU A 195 7.17 -13.86 16.79
CA GLU A 195 7.36 -14.59 18.04
C GLU A 195 7.72 -16.08 17.82
N GLY A 196 8.50 -16.36 16.78
CA GLY A 196 8.94 -17.72 16.41
C GLY A 196 7.95 -18.51 15.53
N ILE A 197 6.76 -18.00 15.29
CA ILE A 197 5.72 -18.65 14.47
C ILE A 197 5.83 -18.17 13.03
N SER A 198 6.14 -19.10 12.09
CA SER A 198 6.15 -18.85 10.65
C SER A 198 4.72 -18.80 10.11
N TYR A 199 4.36 -17.70 9.47
CA TYR A 199 3.03 -17.55 8.89
C TYR A 199 2.81 -18.46 7.69
N VAL A 200 3.84 -18.66 6.85
CA VAL A 200 3.76 -19.63 5.73
C VAL A 200 3.51 -21.05 6.24
N LYS A 201 4.16 -21.47 7.32
CA LYS A 201 3.94 -22.79 7.91
C LYS A 201 2.53 -22.91 8.50
N SER A 202 2.09 -21.91 9.27
CA SER A 202 0.75 -21.92 9.86
C SER A 202 -0.35 -21.99 8.80
N PHE A 203 -0.27 -21.16 7.76
CA PHE A 203 -1.23 -21.22 6.66
C PHE A 203 -1.16 -22.54 5.87
N ARG A 204 0.04 -23.13 5.74
CA ARG A 204 0.18 -24.44 5.10
C ARG A 204 -0.54 -25.54 5.87
N GLU A 205 -0.46 -25.53 7.19
CA GLU A 205 -1.14 -26.49 8.05
C GLU A 205 -2.67 -26.27 8.00
N ASP A 206 -3.12 -25.04 8.16
CA ASP A 206 -4.54 -24.69 8.16
C ASP A 206 -5.21 -24.98 6.80
N PHE A 207 -4.63 -24.48 5.71
CA PHE A 207 -5.21 -24.69 4.38
C PHE A 207 -4.99 -26.12 3.89
N GLY A 208 -3.87 -26.77 4.25
CA GLY A 208 -3.64 -28.17 3.91
C GLY A 208 -4.75 -29.08 4.44
N ALA A 209 -5.08 -28.94 5.72
CA ALA A 209 -6.16 -29.69 6.34
C ALA A 209 -7.54 -29.35 5.73
N GLU A 210 -7.80 -28.08 5.45
CA GLU A 210 -9.07 -27.67 4.84
C GLU A 210 -9.20 -28.14 3.39
N ILE A 211 -8.11 -28.10 2.59
CA ILE A 211 -8.12 -28.59 1.21
C ILE A 211 -8.31 -30.11 1.18
N ASP A 212 -7.67 -30.85 2.08
CA ASP A 212 -7.87 -32.31 2.20
C ASP A 212 -9.33 -32.67 2.51
N ALA A 213 -10.03 -31.84 3.30
CA ALA A 213 -11.42 -32.08 3.70
C ALA A 213 -12.44 -31.60 2.66
N LYS A 214 -12.21 -30.48 1.97
CA LYS A 214 -13.22 -29.77 1.17
C LYS A 214 -12.82 -29.54 -0.28
N GLY A 215 -11.55 -29.78 -0.63
CA GLY A 215 -10.98 -29.49 -1.95
C GLY A 215 -10.50 -28.03 -2.08
N LEU A 216 -9.58 -27.81 -3.04
CA LEU A 216 -8.92 -26.51 -3.25
C LEU A 216 -9.89 -25.41 -3.67
N ASP A 217 -10.86 -25.70 -4.55
CA ASP A 217 -11.80 -24.68 -5.02
C ASP A 217 -12.71 -24.15 -3.90
N ALA A 218 -13.09 -24.99 -2.93
CA ALA A 218 -13.87 -24.55 -1.78
C ALA A 218 -13.07 -23.58 -0.90
N VAL A 219 -11.77 -23.82 -0.70
CA VAL A 219 -10.88 -22.91 0.05
C VAL A 219 -10.71 -21.60 -0.71
N ILE A 220 -10.45 -21.65 -2.02
CA ILE A 220 -10.35 -20.44 -2.86
C ILE A 220 -11.64 -19.61 -2.74
N GLN A 221 -12.81 -20.21 -2.92
CA GLN A 221 -14.09 -19.52 -2.85
C GLN A 221 -14.34 -18.87 -1.48
N ARG A 222 -13.94 -19.55 -0.40
CA ARG A 222 -14.01 -18.99 0.96
C ARG A 222 -13.11 -17.76 1.10
N LEU A 223 -11.87 -17.83 0.63
CA LEU A 223 -10.92 -16.72 0.66
C LEU A 223 -11.39 -15.53 -0.18
N GLU A 224 -11.90 -15.77 -1.39
CA GLU A 224 -12.51 -14.75 -2.25
C GLU A 224 -13.70 -14.05 -1.56
N THR A 225 -14.47 -14.80 -0.78
CA THR A 225 -15.59 -14.25 -0.03
C THR A 225 -15.13 -13.39 1.14
N GLN A 226 -14.06 -13.81 1.83
CA GLN A 226 -13.45 -13.04 2.91
C GLN A 226 -12.83 -11.74 2.40
N SER A 227 -12.09 -11.80 1.30
CA SER A 227 -11.51 -10.63 0.65
C SER A 227 -12.57 -9.56 0.34
N ARG A 228 -13.69 -9.97 -0.24
CA ARG A 228 -14.80 -9.04 -0.56
C ARG A 228 -15.49 -8.42 0.66
N ARG A 229 -15.54 -9.12 1.78
CA ARG A 229 -16.14 -8.59 3.01
C ARG A 229 -15.26 -7.55 3.69
N GLY A 230 -13.93 -7.70 3.59
CA GLY A 230 -12.98 -6.74 4.13
C GLY A 230 -13.00 -5.39 3.42
N THR A 231 -13.24 -5.38 2.12
CA THR A 231 -13.41 -4.14 1.34
C THR A 231 -14.74 -3.41 1.61
N GLY A 232 -15.70 -4.07 2.29
CA GLY A 232 -17.03 -3.52 2.55
C GLY A 232 -17.38 -3.24 4.02
N SER A 233 -16.54 -3.60 4.97
CA SER A 233 -16.84 -3.47 6.41
C SER A 233 -15.58 -3.21 7.22
N GLY A 234 -15.38 -1.95 7.63
CA GLY A 234 -14.51 -1.63 8.75
C GLY A 234 -15.05 -2.27 10.02
N GLY A 235 -14.65 -3.49 10.34
CA GLY A 235 -15.23 -4.23 11.44
C GLY A 235 -14.38 -5.40 11.93
N SER A 236 -13.67 -5.14 13.02
CA SER A 236 -13.36 -6.06 14.12
C SER A 236 -12.51 -7.29 13.80
N ALA A 237 -11.21 -7.11 13.89
CA ALA A 237 -10.28 -8.19 14.19
C ALA A 237 -10.64 -8.82 15.55
N LYS A 238 -11.38 -9.93 15.53
CA LYS A 238 -11.60 -10.75 16.72
C LYS A 238 -11.22 -12.19 16.41
N GLY A 239 -10.07 -12.63 16.96
CA GLY A 239 -9.84 -14.04 17.20
C GLY A 239 -8.70 -14.73 16.48
N ALA A 240 -7.45 -14.35 16.78
CA ALA A 240 -6.31 -15.27 16.58
C ALA A 240 -5.27 -15.16 17.71
N ALA A 241 -5.67 -14.70 18.90
CA ALA A 241 -4.78 -14.57 20.06
C ALA A 241 -5.33 -15.30 21.29
N SER A 242 -5.88 -16.51 21.15
CA SER A 242 -6.22 -17.32 22.32
C SER A 242 -6.21 -18.81 21.96
N ARG A 243 -5.03 -19.39 21.87
CA ARG A 243 -4.80 -20.78 22.27
C ARG A 243 -3.46 -20.80 22.98
N SER A 244 -3.54 -20.74 24.31
CA SER A 244 -2.48 -21.12 25.25
C SER A 244 -2.17 -22.58 25.10
#